data_80cebb25f374ba7b681ccdf89b7b9428
#
_entry.id   80cebb25f374ba7b681ccdf89b7b9428
#
_cell.length_a   1.000
_cell.length_b   1.000
_cell.length_c   1.000
_cell.angle_alpha   90.00
_cell.angle_beta   90.00
_cell.angle_gamma   90.00
#
_symmetry.space_group_name_H-M   'P 1'
#
loop_
_entity.id
_entity.type
_entity.pdbx_description
1 polymer ?
#
loop_
_entity_poly.entity_id
_entity_poly.type
_entity_poly.pdbx_seq_one_letter_code
_entity_poly.pdbx_strand_id
1 'polypeptide(L)'
;VRLATELGFEIEEKTKEARAQKISLSSLVQILKGNEIYFISKINYNLYKTDLNLSFREQISKEPLAEKGEFEIILGNAPDQITVLSSKKNLYLLNKNSRIFELLSPGVSQARFSADGKKLMFFSDHEIWILYLEDFLIQPNKKTGEKELITRFAQKISDVIFFPDDEHLAFVVGDKIKTTELDGRDRRNTIDFLTAPFPQIYFDGEKEIFYFLTEEKLFSLKLKK
;
A
#
# COMPACT_ATOMS: atom_id res chain seq x y z
N VAL A 1 -8.28 -15.78 12.07
CA VAL A 1 -9.54 -15.91 12.83
C VAL A 1 -9.88 -14.60 13.50
N ARG A 2 -8.98 -13.98 14.28
CA ARG A 2 -9.25 -12.74 15.02
C ARG A 2 -9.65 -11.56 14.12
N LEU A 3 -8.95 -11.37 13.00
CA LEU A 3 -9.27 -10.28 12.03
C LEU A 3 -10.64 -10.48 11.35
N ALA A 4 -11.02 -11.72 11.03
CA ALA A 4 -12.31 -12.01 10.40
C ALA A 4 -13.48 -11.79 11.38
N THR A 5 -13.29 -12.07 12.66
CA THR A 5 -14.31 -11.83 13.71
C THR A 5 -14.45 -10.33 13.99
N GLU A 6 -13.37 -9.55 13.93
CA GLU A 6 -13.38 -8.08 14.08
C GLU A 6 -14.06 -7.38 12.88
N LEU A 7 -14.11 -8.01 11.70
CA LEU A 7 -14.81 -7.53 10.51
C LEU A 7 -16.26 -8.04 10.40
N GLY A 8 -16.77 -8.77 11.44
CA GLY A 8 -18.17 -9.21 11.50
C GLY A 8 -18.51 -10.42 10.61
N PHE A 9 -17.52 -11.19 10.19
CA PHE A 9 -17.76 -12.43 9.44
C PHE A 9 -17.90 -13.62 10.42
N GLU A 10 -19.06 -14.29 10.42
CA GLU A 10 -19.22 -15.60 11.05
C GLU A 10 -18.50 -16.65 10.18
N ILE A 11 -17.50 -17.29 10.76
CA ILE A 11 -16.79 -18.40 10.10
C ILE A 11 -17.56 -19.68 10.44
N GLU A 12 -18.49 -20.09 9.56
CA GLU A 12 -19.01 -21.43 9.60
C GLU A 12 -17.91 -22.43 9.20
N GLU A 13 -17.63 -23.36 10.10
CA GLU A 13 -16.71 -24.46 9.86
C GLU A 13 -17.37 -25.49 8.91
N LYS A 14 -17.35 -25.25 7.60
CA LYS A 14 -17.70 -26.28 6.60
C LYS A 14 -16.56 -27.27 6.42
N THR A 15 -16.45 -28.19 7.38
CA THR A 15 -15.26 -29.01 7.62
C THR A 15 -15.17 -30.32 6.88
N LYS A 16 -15.98 -30.67 5.91
CA LYS A 16 -15.91 -32.02 5.31
C LYS A 16 -15.45 -32.14 3.87
N GLU A 17 -15.59 -31.12 3.03
CA GLU A 17 -15.19 -31.21 1.62
C GLU A 17 -13.91 -30.40 1.27
N ALA A 18 -13.52 -29.44 2.09
CA ALA A 18 -12.27 -28.69 1.93
C ALA A 18 -11.01 -29.46 2.33
N ARG A 19 -11.13 -30.72 2.75
CA ARG A 19 -10.00 -31.58 3.15
C ARG A 19 -9.06 -31.99 2.03
N ALA A 20 -9.43 -31.83 0.78
CA ALA A 20 -8.56 -32.17 -0.37
C ALA A 20 -7.53 -31.08 -0.70
N GLN A 21 -7.72 -29.84 -0.24
CA GLN A 21 -6.74 -28.77 -0.38
C GLN A 21 -6.48 -28.16 1.00
N LYS A 22 -5.52 -28.73 1.69
CA LYS A 22 -5.07 -28.28 3.01
C LYS A 22 -4.40 -26.90 2.90
N ILE A 23 -5.20 -25.84 2.75
CA ILE A 23 -4.74 -24.47 2.94
C ILE A 23 -4.86 -24.20 4.43
N SER A 24 -3.75 -24.26 5.15
CA SER A 24 -3.71 -23.84 6.53
C SER A 24 -3.99 -22.33 6.58
N LEU A 25 -5.12 -21.92 7.13
CA LEU A 25 -5.50 -20.50 7.32
C LEU A 25 -4.45 -19.70 8.12
N SER A 26 -3.64 -20.35 8.93
CA SER A 26 -2.53 -19.72 9.67
C SER A 26 -1.36 -19.28 8.78
N SER A 27 -1.41 -19.54 7.47
CA SER A 27 -0.33 -19.30 6.52
C SER A 27 -0.66 -18.28 5.43
N LEU A 28 -1.82 -17.63 5.49
CA LEU A 28 -2.29 -16.75 4.43
C LEU A 28 -2.11 -15.29 4.88
N VAL A 29 -1.25 -14.57 4.19
CA VAL A 29 -1.40 -13.13 4.09
C VAL A 29 -2.57 -12.92 3.15
N GLN A 30 -3.67 -12.38 3.67
CA GLN A 30 -4.90 -12.21 2.92
C GLN A 30 -5.21 -10.72 2.80
N ILE A 31 -5.58 -10.31 1.62
CA ILE A 31 -6.22 -9.03 1.40
C ILE A 31 -7.50 -9.24 0.60
N LEU A 32 -8.58 -8.65 1.06
CA LEU A 32 -9.88 -8.67 0.40
C LEU A 32 -10.02 -7.44 -0.47
N LYS A 33 -10.33 -7.63 -1.76
CA LYS A 33 -10.69 -6.56 -2.68
C LYS A 33 -11.97 -6.94 -3.42
N GLY A 34 -13.07 -6.25 -3.13
CA GLY A 34 -14.37 -6.64 -3.63
C GLY A 34 -14.75 -8.05 -3.15
N ASN A 35 -14.99 -8.96 -4.09
CA ASN A 35 -15.32 -10.37 -3.82
C ASN A 35 -14.13 -11.32 -4.04
N GLU A 36 -12.92 -10.82 -4.11
CA GLU A 36 -11.72 -11.62 -4.35
C GLU A 36 -10.77 -11.57 -3.16
N ILE A 37 -10.18 -12.71 -2.83
CA ILE A 37 -9.14 -12.88 -1.81
C ILE A 37 -7.81 -13.08 -2.53
N TYR A 38 -6.83 -12.26 -2.23
CA TYR A 38 -5.46 -12.39 -2.71
C TYR A 38 -4.58 -12.97 -1.60
N PHE A 39 -3.72 -13.92 -1.94
CA PHE A 39 -2.83 -14.56 -0.97
C PHE A 39 -1.53 -15.06 -1.59
N ILE A 40 -0.47 -15.07 -0.79
CA ILE A 40 0.81 -15.66 -1.15
C ILE A 40 0.90 -17.03 -0.49
N SER A 41 1.10 -18.08 -1.30
CA SER A 41 1.23 -19.45 -0.81
C SER A 41 2.55 -19.63 -0.08
N LYS A 42 2.53 -20.10 1.16
CA LYS A 42 3.76 -20.46 1.91
C LYS A 42 4.47 -21.72 1.39
N ILE A 43 3.85 -22.46 0.47
CA ILE A 43 4.44 -23.67 -0.12
C ILE A 43 5.40 -23.28 -1.23
N ASN A 44 4.98 -22.37 -2.12
CA ASN A 44 5.72 -22.03 -3.32
C ASN A 44 5.95 -20.51 -3.52
N TYR A 45 5.50 -19.70 -2.59
CA TYR A 45 5.67 -18.22 -2.61
C TYR A 45 5.13 -17.53 -3.87
N ASN A 46 4.20 -18.16 -4.58
CA ASN A 46 3.45 -17.52 -5.65
C ASN A 46 2.23 -16.79 -5.11
N LEU A 47 1.85 -15.72 -5.81
CA LEU A 47 0.61 -14.99 -5.56
C LEU A 47 -0.56 -15.67 -6.28
N TYR A 48 -1.64 -15.83 -5.56
CA TYR A 48 -2.90 -16.38 -6.04
C TYR A 48 -4.06 -15.46 -5.69
N LYS A 49 -5.17 -15.63 -6.42
CA LYS A 49 -6.48 -15.11 -6.03
C LYS A 49 -7.53 -16.19 -6.05
N THR A 50 -8.61 -15.99 -5.30
CA THR A 50 -9.79 -16.83 -5.23
C THR A 50 -11.01 -15.98 -4.91
N ASP A 51 -12.22 -16.55 -5.09
CA ASP A 51 -13.46 -15.94 -4.61
C ASP A 51 -13.67 -16.18 -3.09
N LEU A 52 -14.69 -15.55 -2.53
CA LEU A 52 -15.07 -15.70 -1.12
C LEU A 52 -15.47 -17.13 -0.74
N ASN A 53 -15.92 -17.93 -1.71
CA ASN A 53 -16.34 -19.31 -1.50
C ASN A 53 -15.19 -20.30 -1.66
N LEU A 54 -13.98 -19.82 -2.03
CA LEU A 54 -12.81 -20.65 -2.35
C LEU A 54 -13.09 -21.67 -3.49
N SER A 55 -14.03 -21.35 -4.39
CA SER A 55 -14.48 -22.24 -5.44
C SER A 55 -13.54 -22.32 -6.62
N PHE A 56 -12.69 -21.34 -6.82
CA PHE A 56 -11.61 -21.39 -7.81
C PHE A 56 -10.31 -20.81 -7.21
N ARG A 57 -9.19 -21.17 -7.85
CA ARG A 57 -7.88 -20.64 -7.51
C ARG A 57 -7.15 -20.28 -8.79
N GLU A 58 -6.81 -19.00 -8.93
CA GLU A 58 -6.01 -18.49 -10.06
C GLU A 58 -4.62 -18.11 -9.57
N GLN A 59 -3.58 -18.59 -10.26
CA GLN A 59 -2.21 -18.16 -10.03
C GLN A 59 -1.95 -16.84 -10.76
N ILE A 60 -1.64 -15.79 -10.02
CA ILE A 60 -1.37 -14.46 -10.55
C ILE A 60 0.10 -14.32 -10.95
N SER A 61 1.05 -14.64 -10.07
CA SER A 61 2.46 -14.58 -10.42
C SER A 61 2.91 -15.86 -11.11
N LYS A 62 3.72 -15.75 -12.19
CA LYS A 62 4.29 -16.91 -12.89
C LYS A 62 5.42 -17.56 -12.09
N GLU A 63 6.17 -16.75 -11.37
CA GLU A 63 7.31 -17.19 -10.58
C GLU A 63 7.10 -16.86 -9.10
N PRO A 64 7.75 -17.61 -8.20
CA PRO A 64 7.71 -17.30 -6.78
C PRO A 64 8.42 -15.99 -6.47
N LEU A 65 8.05 -15.37 -5.35
CA LEU A 65 8.83 -14.28 -4.78
C LEU A 65 10.27 -14.74 -4.51
N ALA A 66 11.23 -13.85 -4.76
CA ALA A 66 12.66 -14.14 -4.68
C ALA A 66 13.13 -14.47 -3.25
N GLU A 67 12.34 -14.16 -2.26
CA GLU A 67 12.64 -14.45 -0.84
C GLU A 67 11.50 -15.19 -0.15
N LYS A 68 11.86 -15.82 0.98
CA LYS A 68 10.91 -16.51 1.86
C LYS A 68 10.63 -15.64 3.08
N GLY A 69 9.41 -15.70 3.60
CA GLY A 69 9.03 -14.97 4.80
C GLY A 69 7.57 -14.57 4.80
N GLU A 70 7.27 -13.54 5.57
CA GLU A 70 5.96 -12.90 5.62
C GLU A 70 5.93 -11.71 4.68
N PHE A 71 4.77 -11.46 4.09
CA PHE A 71 4.57 -10.44 3.10
C PHE A 71 3.25 -9.71 3.34
N GLU A 72 3.24 -8.42 3.12
CA GLU A 72 2.04 -7.59 3.00
C GLU A 72 1.72 -7.43 1.52
N ILE A 73 0.49 -7.73 1.11
CA ILE A 73 0.01 -7.51 -0.26
C ILE A 73 -0.67 -6.16 -0.29
N ILE A 74 -0.29 -5.31 -1.24
CA ILE A 74 -0.85 -3.99 -1.44
C ILE A 74 -1.44 -3.96 -2.85
N LEU A 75 -2.75 -3.69 -2.94
CA LEU A 75 -3.49 -3.67 -4.20
C LEU A 75 -3.84 -2.23 -4.59
N GLY A 76 -3.60 -1.89 -5.84
CA GLY A 76 -4.10 -0.65 -6.45
C GLY A 76 -5.52 -0.82 -7.01
N ASN A 77 -6.01 0.18 -7.73
CA ASN A 77 -7.36 0.16 -8.29
C ASN A 77 -7.49 -0.77 -9.51
N ALA A 78 -6.47 -0.84 -10.36
CA ALA A 78 -6.45 -1.78 -11.46
C ALA A 78 -6.07 -3.22 -11.00
N PRO A 79 -6.55 -4.26 -11.69
CA PRO A 79 -6.28 -5.65 -11.30
C PRO A 79 -4.80 -6.07 -11.38
N ASP A 80 -4.01 -5.38 -12.19
CA ASP A 80 -2.58 -5.60 -12.39
C ASP A 80 -1.70 -4.73 -11.48
N GLN A 81 -2.29 -3.86 -10.69
CA GLN A 81 -1.60 -3.03 -9.71
C GLN A 81 -1.43 -3.78 -8.40
N ILE A 82 -0.39 -4.59 -8.33
CA ILE A 82 -0.08 -5.42 -7.18
C ILE A 82 1.38 -5.21 -6.78
N THR A 83 1.58 -4.82 -5.54
CA THR A 83 2.91 -4.76 -4.93
C THR A 83 2.93 -5.56 -3.63
N VAL A 84 4.10 -6.03 -3.26
CA VAL A 84 4.29 -6.87 -2.08
C VAL A 84 5.46 -6.33 -1.28
N LEU A 85 5.22 -6.07 -0.01
CA LEU A 85 6.25 -5.66 0.95
C LEU A 85 6.62 -6.85 1.83
N SER A 86 7.89 -7.23 1.85
CA SER A 86 8.36 -8.31 2.70
C SER A 86 8.67 -7.86 4.12
N SER A 87 8.68 -8.79 5.07
CA SER A 87 9.13 -8.53 6.45
C SER A 87 10.58 -8.05 6.55
N LYS A 88 11.39 -8.25 5.51
CA LYS A 88 12.75 -7.70 5.37
C LYS A 88 12.79 -6.30 4.79
N LYS A 89 11.63 -5.65 4.63
CA LYS A 89 11.48 -4.31 4.04
C LYS A 89 11.87 -4.23 2.55
N ASN A 90 11.77 -5.33 1.81
CA ASN A 90 11.93 -5.31 0.36
C ASN A 90 10.56 -5.13 -0.30
N LEU A 91 10.44 -4.12 -1.14
CA LEU A 91 9.23 -3.85 -1.92
C LEU A 91 9.38 -4.45 -3.31
N TYR A 92 8.43 -5.29 -3.69
CA TYR A 92 8.35 -5.92 -5.00
C TYR A 92 7.12 -5.42 -5.75
N LEU A 93 7.28 -5.10 -7.03
CA LEU A 93 6.18 -4.74 -7.92
C LEU A 93 5.94 -5.89 -8.90
N LEU A 94 4.69 -6.28 -9.09
CA LEU A 94 4.30 -7.26 -10.11
C LEU A 94 4.37 -6.60 -11.50
N ASN A 95 5.27 -7.09 -12.34
CA ASN A 95 5.31 -6.67 -13.74
C ASN A 95 4.10 -7.24 -14.48
N LYS A 96 3.24 -6.35 -15.02
CA LYS A 96 1.97 -6.72 -15.66
C LYS A 96 2.12 -7.63 -16.88
N ASN A 97 3.23 -7.53 -17.61
CA ASN A 97 3.45 -8.29 -18.84
C ASN A 97 4.06 -9.66 -18.56
N SER A 98 5.14 -9.69 -17.78
CA SER A 98 5.83 -10.92 -17.41
C SER A 98 5.09 -11.71 -16.33
N ARG A 99 4.30 -11.05 -15.49
CA ARG A 99 3.68 -11.58 -14.26
C ARG A 99 4.74 -12.11 -13.27
N ILE A 100 5.88 -11.43 -13.21
CA ILE A 100 6.98 -11.72 -12.28
C ILE A 100 7.13 -10.55 -11.33
N PHE A 101 7.41 -10.83 -10.06
CA PHE A 101 7.74 -9.80 -9.08
C PHE A 101 9.17 -9.33 -9.25
N GLU A 102 9.34 -8.04 -9.49
CA GLU A 102 10.62 -7.38 -9.60
C GLU A 102 10.89 -6.55 -8.34
N LEU A 103 12.12 -6.63 -7.80
CA LEU A 103 12.50 -5.80 -6.66
C LEU A 103 12.51 -4.33 -7.06
N LEU A 104 11.60 -3.55 -6.49
CA LEU A 104 11.49 -2.11 -6.75
C LEU A 104 12.45 -1.31 -5.85
N SER A 105 12.46 -1.61 -4.54
CA SER A 105 13.31 -0.91 -3.56
C SER A 105 13.51 -1.74 -2.30
N PRO A 106 14.72 -1.77 -1.72
CA PRO A 106 14.94 -2.26 -0.36
C PRO A 106 14.66 -1.15 0.68
N GLY A 107 14.55 -1.55 1.95
CA GLY A 107 14.44 -0.64 3.09
C GLY A 107 13.11 0.11 3.20
N VAL A 108 12.07 -0.36 2.51
CA VAL A 108 10.75 0.27 2.48
C VAL A 108 9.99 -0.05 3.76
N SER A 109 9.42 0.99 4.38
CA SER A 109 8.57 0.87 5.56
C SER A 109 7.10 0.66 5.18
N GLN A 110 6.63 1.31 4.12
CA GLN A 110 5.25 1.18 3.61
C GLN A 110 5.19 1.63 2.15
N ALA A 111 4.15 1.17 1.43
CA ALA A 111 3.82 1.62 0.09
C ALA A 111 2.31 1.76 -0.09
N ARG A 112 1.88 2.61 -1.02
CA ARG A 112 0.46 2.87 -1.30
C ARG A 112 0.28 3.37 -2.73
N PHE A 113 -0.70 2.82 -3.44
CA PHE A 113 -1.12 3.38 -4.72
C PHE A 113 -1.91 4.68 -4.53
N SER A 114 -1.79 5.61 -5.48
CA SER A 114 -2.67 6.77 -5.59
C SER A 114 -4.11 6.35 -5.91
N ALA A 115 -5.08 7.19 -5.58
CA ALA A 115 -6.49 6.89 -5.83
C ALA A 115 -6.81 6.82 -7.33
N ASP A 116 -6.11 7.60 -8.17
CA ASP A 116 -6.21 7.54 -9.63
C ASP A 116 -5.49 6.33 -10.25
N GLY A 117 -4.71 5.57 -9.45
CA GLY A 117 -3.94 4.42 -9.90
C GLY A 117 -2.70 4.73 -10.73
N LYS A 118 -2.32 5.99 -10.88
CA LYS A 118 -1.21 6.40 -11.77
C LYS A 118 0.15 6.44 -11.08
N LYS A 119 0.15 6.40 -9.76
CA LYS A 119 1.37 6.53 -8.95
C LYS A 119 1.41 5.44 -7.86
N LEU A 120 2.61 5.00 -7.53
CA LEU A 120 2.89 4.21 -6.33
C LEU A 120 3.84 5.01 -5.45
N MET A 121 3.36 5.44 -4.30
CA MET A 121 4.18 6.03 -3.25
C MET A 121 4.77 4.92 -2.40
N PHE A 122 6.05 5.05 -2.04
CA PHE A 122 6.69 4.23 -1.02
C PHE A 122 7.70 5.05 -0.24
N PHE A 123 7.90 4.67 1.01
CA PHE A 123 8.84 5.40 1.85
C PHE A 123 9.69 4.48 2.74
N SER A 124 10.87 4.94 3.06
CA SER A 124 11.77 4.37 4.06
C SER A 124 11.71 5.19 5.36
N ASP A 125 12.54 4.86 6.32
CA ASP A 125 12.64 5.67 7.55
C ASP A 125 13.04 7.15 7.28
N HIS A 126 13.60 7.47 6.10
CA HIS A 126 14.16 8.80 5.82
C HIS A 126 13.79 9.40 4.46
N GLU A 127 13.20 8.63 3.56
CA GLU A 127 12.96 9.06 2.18
C GLU A 127 11.55 8.72 1.74
N ILE A 128 10.93 9.61 0.96
CA ILE A 128 9.67 9.37 0.27
C ILE A 128 9.91 9.39 -1.22
N TRP A 129 9.42 8.36 -1.91
CA TRP A 129 9.57 8.15 -3.33
C TRP A 129 8.22 7.97 -4.01
N ILE A 130 8.14 8.41 -5.27
CA ILE A 130 7.03 8.11 -6.18
C ILE A 130 7.57 7.31 -7.37
N LEU A 131 6.87 6.24 -7.71
CA LEU A 131 6.99 5.54 -8.99
C LEU A 131 5.79 5.92 -9.85
N TYR A 132 6.03 6.41 -11.06
CA TYR A 132 5.00 6.71 -12.05
C TYR A 132 4.64 5.43 -12.81
N LEU A 133 3.34 5.07 -12.82
CA LEU A 133 2.83 3.83 -13.43
C LEU A 133 2.28 4.05 -14.83
N GLU A 134 2.11 5.33 -15.23
CA GLU A 134 1.68 5.78 -16.55
C GLU A 134 2.54 6.96 -17.02
N ASP A 135 2.49 7.24 -18.33
CA ASP A 135 3.13 8.42 -18.89
C ASP A 135 2.31 9.68 -18.60
N PHE A 136 2.93 10.68 -18.01
CA PHE A 136 2.37 12.02 -17.83
C PHE A 136 2.87 12.92 -18.96
N LEU A 137 1.97 13.27 -19.87
CA LEU A 137 2.29 14.09 -21.05
C LEU A 137 2.23 15.60 -20.79
N ILE A 138 1.54 15.99 -19.70
CA ILE A 138 1.47 17.38 -19.25
C ILE A 138 2.60 17.61 -18.26
N GLN A 139 3.23 18.78 -18.32
CA GLN A 139 4.35 19.10 -17.42
C GLN A 139 3.95 19.10 -15.93
N PRO A 140 4.81 18.52 -15.05
CA PRO A 140 6.12 17.92 -15.37
C PRO A 140 5.95 16.57 -16.07
N ASN A 141 6.55 16.43 -17.26
CA ASN A 141 6.49 15.17 -17.98
C ASN A 141 7.17 14.05 -17.20
N LYS A 142 6.48 12.92 -17.05
CA LYS A 142 6.98 11.72 -16.39
C LYS A 142 6.76 10.51 -17.27
N LYS A 143 7.68 9.56 -17.20
CA LYS A 143 7.58 8.30 -17.93
C LYS A 143 7.15 7.16 -17.03
N THR A 144 6.41 6.24 -17.59
CA THR A 144 6.12 4.97 -16.93
C THR A 144 7.41 4.30 -16.44
N GLY A 145 7.45 3.92 -15.18
CA GLY A 145 8.62 3.33 -14.53
C GLY A 145 9.64 4.34 -13.98
N GLU A 146 9.43 5.65 -14.19
CA GLU A 146 10.28 6.68 -13.59
C GLU A 146 10.07 6.71 -12.08
N LYS A 147 11.18 6.70 -11.32
CA LYS A 147 11.18 6.89 -9.86
C LYS A 147 11.69 8.28 -9.52
N GLU A 148 10.99 8.96 -8.64
CA GLU A 148 11.34 10.28 -8.16
C GLU A 148 11.45 10.34 -6.65
N LEU A 149 12.58 10.85 -6.15
CA LEU A 149 12.73 11.19 -4.74
C LEU A 149 11.96 12.49 -4.46
N ILE A 150 10.94 12.40 -3.61
CA ILE A 150 10.13 13.56 -3.25
C ILE A 150 10.80 14.38 -2.16
N THR A 151 11.23 13.72 -1.09
CA THR A 151 11.89 14.39 0.03
C THR A 151 12.74 13.44 0.86
N ARG A 152 13.65 14.02 1.65
CA ARG A 152 14.52 13.30 2.59
C ARG A 152 14.63 14.07 3.88
N PHE A 153 14.56 13.35 5.01
CA PHE A 153 14.72 13.91 6.36
C PHE A 153 15.77 13.15 7.17
N ALA A 154 16.46 13.86 8.06
CA ALA A 154 17.33 13.24 9.04
C ALA A 154 16.54 12.51 10.14
N GLN A 155 15.35 13.03 10.49
CA GLN A 155 14.42 12.37 11.40
C GLN A 155 13.61 11.32 10.67
N LYS A 156 13.14 10.32 11.44
CA LYS A 156 12.35 9.22 10.91
C LYS A 156 10.98 9.71 10.42
N ILE A 157 10.62 9.24 9.21
CA ILE A 157 9.29 9.36 8.65
C ILE A 157 8.48 8.15 9.17
N SER A 158 7.34 8.39 9.79
CA SER A 158 6.53 7.34 10.42
C SER A 158 5.26 6.98 9.65
N ASP A 159 4.73 7.89 8.86
CA ASP A 159 3.51 7.68 8.06
C ASP A 159 3.48 8.61 6.85
N VAL A 160 2.90 8.15 5.73
CA VAL A 160 2.73 8.94 4.50
C VAL A 160 1.42 8.56 3.81
N ILE A 161 0.64 9.54 3.41
CA ILE A 161 -0.60 9.36 2.65
C ILE A 161 -0.68 10.34 1.48
N PHE A 162 -1.42 9.97 0.42
CA PHE A 162 -1.84 10.93 -0.61
C PHE A 162 -2.94 11.84 -0.08
N PHE A 163 -2.94 13.07 -0.53
CA PHE A 163 -4.14 13.91 -0.52
C PHE A 163 -5.12 13.46 -1.62
N PRO A 164 -6.41 13.91 -1.56
CA PRO A 164 -7.44 13.51 -2.51
C PRO A 164 -7.17 13.86 -3.97
N ASP A 165 -6.31 14.81 -4.21
CA ASP A 165 -5.91 15.26 -5.55
C ASP A 165 -4.82 14.38 -6.18
N ASP A 166 -4.26 13.43 -5.40
CA ASP A 166 -3.11 12.61 -5.78
C ASP A 166 -1.85 13.41 -6.22
N GLU A 167 -1.85 14.74 -6.00
CA GLU A 167 -0.75 15.64 -6.33
C GLU A 167 -0.02 16.18 -5.10
N HIS A 168 -0.55 15.92 -3.91
CA HIS A 168 0.06 16.28 -2.64
C HIS A 168 0.19 15.06 -1.73
N LEU A 169 1.18 15.10 -0.84
CA LEU A 169 1.35 14.12 0.24
C LEU A 169 1.22 14.81 1.60
N ALA A 170 0.59 14.11 2.55
CA ALA A 170 0.76 14.37 3.97
C ALA A 170 1.65 13.31 4.58
N PHE A 171 2.55 13.70 5.48
CA PHE A 171 3.47 12.76 6.12
C PHE A 171 3.90 13.23 7.49
N VAL A 172 4.37 12.29 8.31
CA VAL A 172 4.74 12.52 9.70
C VAL A 172 6.24 12.42 9.87
N VAL A 173 6.84 13.47 10.47
CA VAL A 173 8.25 13.52 10.86
C VAL A 173 8.34 14.01 12.30
N GLY A 174 8.68 13.11 13.23
CA GLY A 174 8.66 13.41 14.67
C GLY A 174 7.26 13.74 15.16
N ASP A 175 7.08 14.93 15.70
CA ASP A 175 5.81 15.48 16.19
C ASP A 175 5.06 16.35 15.15
N LYS A 176 5.54 16.38 13.91
CA LYS A 176 4.98 17.23 12.87
C LYS A 176 4.30 16.44 11.79
N ILE A 177 3.09 16.84 11.44
CA ILE A 177 2.44 16.47 10.20
C ILE A 177 2.81 17.54 9.18
N LYS A 178 3.46 17.11 8.10
CA LYS A 178 3.91 17.98 7.02
C LYS A 178 3.13 17.68 5.75
N THR A 179 3.07 18.67 4.86
CA THR A 179 2.53 18.48 3.51
C THR A 179 3.56 18.90 2.47
N THR A 180 3.54 18.23 1.33
CA THR A 180 4.38 18.57 0.17
C THR A 180 3.64 18.30 -1.12
N GLU A 181 3.89 19.11 -2.13
CA GLU A 181 3.45 18.88 -3.49
C GLU A 181 4.34 17.88 -4.22
N LEU A 182 3.81 17.19 -5.22
CA LEU A 182 4.60 16.29 -6.08
C LEU A 182 5.28 17.05 -7.21
N ASP A 183 4.75 18.20 -7.61
CA ASP A 183 5.35 19.06 -8.62
C ASP A 183 6.67 19.66 -8.10
N GLY A 184 7.77 19.39 -8.80
CA GLY A 184 9.11 19.82 -8.42
C GLY A 184 9.67 20.95 -9.28
N ARG A 185 8.88 21.59 -10.16
CA ARG A 185 9.38 22.59 -11.13
C ARG A 185 9.97 23.83 -10.48
N ASP A 186 9.33 24.34 -9.41
CA ASP A 186 9.72 25.59 -8.74
C ASP A 186 10.27 25.39 -7.30
N ARG A 187 10.90 24.28 -7.01
CA ARG A 187 11.20 23.74 -5.68
C ARG A 187 9.94 23.31 -4.96
N ARG A 188 9.89 22.02 -4.57
CA ARG A 188 8.79 21.50 -3.77
C ARG A 188 8.62 22.30 -2.50
N ASN A 189 7.41 22.81 -2.32
CA ASN A 189 7.03 23.46 -1.11
C ASN A 189 6.63 22.39 -0.08
N THR A 190 7.41 22.31 1.00
CA THR A 190 7.11 21.43 2.14
C THR A 190 6.84 22.28 3.35
N ILE A 191 5.64 22.20 3.90
CA ILE A 191 5.19 23.02 5.03
C ILE A 191 4.83 22.16 6.24
N ASP A 192 4.98 22.71 7.43
CA ASP A 192 4.45 22.15 8.66
C ASP A 192 2.95 22.43 8.70
N PHE A 193 2.14 21.38 8.55
CA PHE A 193 0.68 21.49 8.50
C PHE A 193 0.08 21.51 9.91
N LEU A 194 0.52 20.60 10.79
CA LEU A 194 0.07 20.46 12.17
C LEU A 194 1.22 19.96 13.05
N THR A 195 1.12 20.23 14.34
CA THR A 195 2.02 19.65 15.37
C THR A 195 1.19 18.86 16.37
N ALA A 196 1.53 17.60 16.57
CA ALA A 196 0.89 16.72 17.53
C ALA A 196 1.88 15.63 17.96
N PRO A 197 1.91 15.19 19.24
CA PRO A 197 2.80 14.13 19.68
C PRO A 197 2.53 12.81 18.96
N PHE A 198 3.54 12.26 18.27
CA PHE A 198 3.50 10.95 17.60
C PHE A 198 2.21 10.69 16.79
N PRO A 199 1.82 11.57 15.87
CA PRO A 199 0.55 11.43 15.18
C PRO A 199 0.57 10.25 14.22
N GLN A 200 -0.61 9.61 14.05
CA GLN A 200 -0.93 8.72 12.93
C GLN A 200 -1.97 9.45 12.07
N ILE A 201 -1.85 9.37 10.76
CA ILE A 201 -2.69 10.13 9.83
C ILE A 201 -3.50 9.21 8.92
N TYR A 202 -4.71 9.64 8.62
CA TYR A 202 -5.60 8.96 7.70
C TYR A 202 -6.45 9.98 6.94
N PHE A 203 -6.72 9.73 5.68
CA PHE A 203 -7.64 10.52 4.88
C PHE A 203 -8.81 9.67 4.39
N ASP A 204 -10.04 10.10 4.69
CA ASP A 204 -11.28 9.53 4.16
C ASP A 204 -11.65 10.29 2.88
N GLY A 205 -11.38 9.67 1.73
CA GLY A 205 -11.63 10.28 0.41
C GLY A 205 -13.09 10.49 0.08
N GLU A 206 -14.01 9.67 0.64
CA GLU A 206 -15.45 9.81 0.41
C GLU A 206 -16.04 11.00 1.16
N LYS A 207 -15.57 11.22 2.39
CA LYS A 207 -16.04 12.30 3.25
C LYS A 207 -15.23 13.59 3.13
N GLU A 208 -14.09 13.54 2.43
CA GLU A 208 -13.11 14.64 2.37
C GLU A 208 -12.63 15.11 3.75
N ILE A 209 -12.40 14.13 4.65
CA ILE A 209 -12.00 14.40 6.03
C ILE A 209 -10.60 13.84 6.27
N PHE A 210 -9.72 14.72 6.75
CA PHE A 210 -8.41 14.34 7.26
C PHE A 210 -8.52 14.01 8.74
N TYR A 211 -8.07 12.84 9.15
CA TYR A 211 -8.03 12.40 10.54
C TYR A 211 -6.58 12.30 11.01
N PHE A 212 -6.36 12.62 12.27
CA PHE A 212 -5.13 12.27 12.95
C PHE A 212 -5.40 11.78 14.37
N LEU A 213 -4.68 10.72 14.74
CA LEU A 213 -4.73 10.12 16.06
C LEU A 213 -3.45 10.51 16.81
N THR A 214 -3.58 11.07 18.01
CA THR A 214 -2.47 11.41 18.89
C THR A 214 -2.92 11.25 20.34
N GLU A 215 -2.06 10.70 21.21
CA GLU A 215 -2.37 10.50 22.64
C GLU A 215 -3.74 9.85 22.88
N GLU A 216 -4.08 8.80 22.10
CA GLU A 216 -5.37 8.08 22.16
C GLU A 216 -6.61 8.94 21.82
N LYS A 217 -6.41 10.14 21.28
CA LYS A 217 -7.49 11.05 20.84
C LYS A 217 -7.51 11.15 19.33
N LEU A 218 -8.69 10.94 18.75
CA LEU A 218 -8.93 11.11 17.31
C LEU A 218 -9.45 12.53 17.03
N PHE A 219 -8.77 13.22 16.13
CA PHE A 219 -9.15 14.52 15.63
C PHE A 219 -9.53 14.43 14.15
N SER A 220 -10.39 15.32 13.70
CA SER A 220 -10.78 15.41 12.29
C SER A 220 -10.73 16.85 11.80
N LEU A 221 -10.30 17.02 10.55
CA LEU A 221 -10.29 18.28 9.84
C LEU A 221 -11.02 18.10 8.52
N LYS A 222 -12.04 18.90 8.27
CA LYS A 222 -12.68 18.96 6.96
C LYS A 222 -11.88 19.93 6.10
N LEU A 223 -11.32 19.41 4.99
CA LEU A 223 -10.63 20.26 4.04
C LEU A 223 -11.67 21.11 3.31
N LYS A 224 -11.52 22.42 3.38
CA LYS A 224 -12.36 23.33 2.57
C LYS A 224 -11.74 23.38 1.16
N LYS A 225 -12.58 23.20 0.16
CA LYS A 225 -12.24 23.50 -1.22
C LYS A 225 -11.99 24.96 -1.43
#